data_34252f13c412d0f26665e1b3589028aa
#
_entry.id   34252f13c412d0f26665e1b3589028aa
#
_cell.length_a   1.000
_cell.length_b   1.000
_cell.length_c   1.000
_cell.angle_alpha   90.00
_cell.angle_beta   90.00
_cell.angle_gamma   90.00
#
_symmetry.space_group_name_H-M   'P 1'
#
loop_
_entity.id
_entity.type
_entity.pdbx_description
1 polymer ?
#
loop_
_entity_poly.entity_id
_entity_poly.type
_entity_poly.pdbx_seq_one_letter_code
_entity_poly.pdbx_strand_id
1 'polypeptide(L)'
;MRILQVDNWQWNRYGNIRIGTGRKLFNGFVRNGHKVLEFSDRDIAKYEAPLRIKPLGERNANKRLVETCLNYEPDFILLGHADLISNKTLLQIRKNLPNIKIAYRNVDALFKENTIKNINRRAEVVDGIFITSGGAELKKFLSSSNTVSFMPNPCDPSFEDLQNDQRTDQKYELTFCGAEKIRTPRVELVQNLKNSLTDINFGVFGILGTDPLWGPQYDNLLFESKASLNLNRVEGHHLYSSARISQLMANGLSLIHI
;
A
#
# COMPACT_ATOMS: atom_id res chain seq x y z
N MET A 1 -22.60 6.19 2.31
CA MET A 1 -22.41 5.66 0.94
C MET A 1 -22.14 4.17 0.99
N ARG A 2 -22.46 3.45 -0.07
CA ARG A 2 -21.99 2.08 -0.33
C ARG A 2 -20.68 2.15 -1.12
N ILE A 3 -19.61 1.62 -0.56
CA ILE A 3 -18.27 1.66 -1.16
C ILE A 3 -17.84 0.23 -1.52
N LEU A 4 -17.42 0.00 -2.75
CA LEU A 4 -16.77 -1.23 -3.15
C LEU A 4 -15.26 -0.98 -3.25
N GLN A 5 -14.48 -1.63 -2.39
CA GLN A 5 -13.04 -1.51 -2.40
C GLN A 5 -12.41 -2.71 -3.10
N VAL A 6 -11.83 -2.48 -4.27
CA VAL A 6 -11.15 -3.48 -5.09
C VAL A 6 -9.65 -3.38 -4.84
N ASP A 7 -9.08 -4.38 -4.20
CA ASP A 7 -7.67 -4.36 -3.81
C ASP A 7 -7.09 -5.79 -3.79
N ASN A 8 -5.80 -5.92 -3.55
CA ASN A 8 -5.16 -7.20 -3.29
C ASN A 8 -5.25 -7.53 -1.78
N TRP A 9 -6.30 -8.23 -1.37
CA TRP A 9 -6.57 -8.55 0.03
C TRP A 9 -5.72 -9.69 0.59
N GLN A 10 -5.05 -10.43 -0.26
CA GLN A 10 -4.11 -11.50 0.08
C GLN A 10 -4.70 -12.62 0.96
N TRP A 11 -5.95 -12.99 0.72
CA TRP A 11 -6.62 -14.07 1.47
C TRP A 11 -5.84 -15.39 1.45
N ASN A 12 -5.11 -15.65 0.34
CA ASN A 12 -4.26 -16.83 0.19
C ASN A 12 -3.00 -16.83 1.07
N ARG A 13 -2.75 -15.78 1.84
CA ARG A 13 -1.62 -15.69 2.76
C ARG A 13 -1.93 -16.15 4.18
N TYR A 14 -3.21 -16.41 4.48
CA TYR A 14 -3.67 -16.98 5.76
C TYR A 14 -3.09 -16.26 6.98
N GLY A 15 -3.03 -14.92 6.95
CA GLY A 15 -2.51 -14.11 8.05
C GLY A 15 -0.99 -13.91 8.08
N ASN A 16 -0.23 -14.55 7.20
CA ASN A 16 1.23 -14.43 7.18
C ASN A 16 1.73 -13.03 6.74
N ILE A 17 0.95 -12.30 5.97
CA ILE A 17 1.18 -10.87 5.70
C ILE A 17 0.07 -10.11 6.39
N ARG A 18 0.47 -9.28 7.37
CA ARG A 18 -0.49 -8.66 8.23
C ARG A 18 -1.37 -7.66 7.50
N ILE A 19 -0.95 -6.47 7.19
CA ILE A 19 -1.94 -5.46 6.82
C ILE A 19 -1.38 -4.50 5.80
N GLY A 20 -2.06 -4.48 4.65
CA GLY A 20 -1.79 -3.49 3.61
C GLY A 20 -2.58 -2.20 3.80
N THR A 21 -2.17 -1.16 3.10
CA THR A 21 -2.85 0.15 3.04
C THR A 21 -4.33 0.03 2.66
N GLY A 22 -4.71 -1.01 1.91
CA GLY A 22 -6.11 -1.30 1.58
C GLY A 22 -6.97 -1.54 2.81
N ARG A 23 -6.52 -2.38 3.76
CA ARG A 23 -7.27 -2.67 4.99
C ARG A 23 -7.45 -1.42 5.86
N LYS A 24 -6.41 -0.60 5.97
CA LYS A 24 -6.48 0.66 6.75
C LYS A 24 -7.51 1.63 6.19
N LEU A 25 -7.56 1.78 4.86
CA LEU A 25 -8.59 2.59 4.21
C LEU A 25 -9.99 2.00 4.39
N PHE A 26 -10.14 0.69 4.26
CA PHE A 26 -11.39 -0.01 4.52
C PHE A 26 -11.93 0.32 5.92
N ASN A 27 -11.08 0.15 6.94
CA ASN A 27 -11.44 0.45 8.32
C ASN A 27 -11.79 1.93 8.51
N GLY A 28 -11.05 2.84 7.87
CA GLY A 28 -11.34 4.27 7.89
C GLY A 28 -12.71 4.60 7.30
N PHE A 29 -13.08 3.99 6.18
CA PHE A 29 -14.42 4.15 5.60
C PHE A 29 -15.52 3.62 6.53
N VAL A 30 -15.33 2.44 7.14
CA VAL A 30 -16.29 1.88 8.10
C VAL A 30 -16.48 2.80 9.30
N ARG A 31 -15.38 3.33 9.88
CA ARG A 31 -15.45 4.29 11.01
C ARG A 31 -16.13 5.60 10.64
N ASN A 32 -16.07 6.00 9.38
CA ASN A 32 -16.79 7.16 8.87
C ASN A 32 -18.27 6.85 8.50
N GLY A 33 -18.78 5.69 8.91
CA GLY A 33 -20.19 5.33 8.73
C GLY A 33 -20.56 4.89 7.31
N HIS A 34 -19.59 4.48 6.50
CA HIS A 34 -19.88 3.94 5.17
C HIS A 34 -20.10 2.43 5.21
N LYS A 35 -20.97 1.94 4.32
CA LYS A 35 -21.12 0.50 4.06
C LYS A 35 -20.03 0.10 3.07
N VAL A 36 -19.09 -0.74 3.48
CA VAL A 36 -17.94 -1.09 2.65
C VAL A 36 -17.93 -2.58 2.35
N LEU A 37 -17.78 -2.93 1.07
CA LEU A 37 -17.60 -4.30 0.61
C LEU A 37 -16.20 -4.44 0.02
N GLU A 38 -15.51 -5.53 0.36
CA GLU A 38 -14.20 -5.86 -0.20
C GLU A 38 -14.30 -6.77 -1.42
N PHE A 39 -13.45 -6.54 -2.41
CA PHE A 39 -13.30 -7.39 -3.58
C PHE A 39 -11.79 -7.63 -3.85
N SER A 40 -11.35 -8.89 -3.79
CA SER A 40 -9.95 -9.26 -4.08
C SER A 40 -9.80 -9.75 -5.49
N ASP A 41 -9.27 -8.91 -6.38
CA ASP A 41 -9.10 -9.25 -7.79
C ASP A 41 -8.23 -10.50 -7.99
N ARG A 42 -7.10 -10.57 -7.30
CA ARG A 42 -6.11 -11.65 -7.44
C ARG A 42 -6.54 -12.95 -6.78
N ASP A 43 -7.20 -12.88 -5.64
CA ASP A 43 -7.68 -14.07 -4.94
C ASP A 43 -8.85 -14.68 -5.70
N ILE A 44 -9.81 -13.86 -6.14
CA ILE A 44 -10.95 -14.31 -6.96
C ILE A 44 -10.46 -14.90 -8.28
N ALA A 45 -9.53 -14.24 -8.98
CA ALA A 45 -8.94 -14.80 -10.20
C ALA A 45 -8.32 -16.19 -9.95
N LYS A 46 -7.65 -16.37 -8.80
CA LYS A 46 -7.07 -17.66 -8.44
C LYS A 46 -8.13 -18.72 -8.11
N TYR A 47 -9.21 -18.33 -7.41
CA TYR A 47 -10.31 -19.24 -7.08
C TYR A 47 -11.11 -19.68 -8.31
N GLU A 48 -11.37 -18.75 -9.23
CA GLU A 48 -12.13 -18.99 -10.46
C GLU A 48 -11.30 -19.65 -11.57
N ALA A 49 -9.99 -19.79 -11.39
CA ALA A 49 -9.11 -20.36 -12.41
C ALA A 49 -9.02 -21.88 -12.34
N PRO A 50 -9.03 -22.59 -13.47
CA PRO A 50 -8.61 -23.97 -13.53
C PRO A 50 -7.22 -24.16 -12.91
N LEU A 51 -7.05 -25.20 -12.11
CA LEU A 51 -5.78 -25.51 -11.41
C LEU A 51 -5.25 -24.33 -10.54
N ARG A 52 -6.07 -23.35 -10.22
CA ARG A 52 -5.71 -22.13 -9.46
C ARG A 52 -4.59 -21.32 -10.14
N ILE A 53 -4.45 -21.38 -11.46
CA ILE A 53 -3.50 -20.60 -12.24
C ILE A 53 -4.11 -19.22 -12.51
N LYS A 54 -3.68 -18.23 -11.71
CA LYS A 54 -4.25 -16.86 -11.66
C LYS A 54 -4.52 -16.21 -13.05
N PRO A 55 -3.61 -16.21 -14.04
CA PRO A 55 -3.90 -15.61 -15.35
C PRO A 55 -5.13 -16.20 -16.04
N LEU A 56 -5.43 -17.49 -15.84
CA LEU A 56 -6.59 -18.14 -16.46
C LEU A 56 -7.92 -17.71 -15.83
N GLY A 57 -7.90 -17.13 -14.64
CA GLY A 57 -9.09 -16.65 -13.94
C GLY A 57 -9.37 -15.14 -14.09
N GLU A 58 -8.53 -14.40 -14.80
CA GLU A 58 -8.68 -12.95 -14.95
C GLU A 58 -10.03 -12.55 -15.55
N ARG A 59 -10.44 -13.24 -16.62
CA ARG A 59 -11.75 -13.01 -17.27
C ARG A 59 -12.91 -13.21 -16.29
N ASN A 60 -12.84 -14.27 -15.49
CA ASN A 60 -13.88 -14.59 -14.52
C ASN A 60 -13.88 -13.58 -13.37
N ALA A 61 -12.73 -13.15 -12.86
CA ALA A 61 -12.65 -12.11 -11.85
C ALA A 61 -13.29 -10.80 -12.33
N ASN A 62 -13.07 -10.41 -13.58
CA ASN A 62 -13.71 -9.25 -14.19
C ASN A 62 -15.24 -9.41 -14.28
N LYS A 63 -15.73 -10.61 -14.64
CA LYS A 63 -17.17 -10.92 -14.65
C LYS A 63 -17.75 -10.83 -13.23
N ARG A 64 -17.08 -11.42 -12.23
CA ARG A 64 -17.51 -11.36 -10.83
C ARG A 64 -17.56 -9.93 -10.29
N LEU A 65 -16.63 -9.07 -10.70
CA LEU A 65 -16.69 -7.66 -10.31
C LEU A 65 -17.95 -6.96 -10.85
N VAL A 66 -18.33 -7.21 -12.11
CA VAL A 66 -19.59 -6.66 -12.67
C VAL A 66 -20.79 -7.19 -11.90
N GLU A 67 -20.87 -8.50 -11.64
CA GLU A 67 -21.94 -9.12 -10.86
C GLU A 67 -22.02 -8.52 -9.45
N THR A 68 -20.86 -8.35 -8.78
CA THR A 68 -20.81 -7.70 -7.45
C THR A 68 -21.34 -6.29 -7.49
N CYS A 69 -20.97 -5.51 -8.50
CA CYS A 69 -21.49 -4.14 -8.65
C CYS A 69 -22.99 -4.11 -8.88
N LEU A 70 -23.55 -5.02 -9.66
CA LEU A 70 -24.99 -5.10 -9.91
C LEU A 70 -25.78 -5.51 -8.66
N ASN A 71 -25.23 -6.40 -7.84
CA ASN A 71 -25.88 -6.87 -6.61
C ASN A 71 -25.75 -5.89 -5.45
N TYR A 72 -24.59 -5.23 -5.33
CA TYR A 72 -24.29 -4.33 -4.20
C TYR A 72 -24.69 -2.88 -4.49
N GLU A 73 -24.76 -2.50 -5.77
CA GLU A 73 -25.02 -1.14 -6.26
C GLU A 73 -24.20 -0.07 -5.52
N PRO A 74 -22.85 -0.12 -5.63
CA PRO A 74 -22.01 0.84 -4.92
C PRO A 74 -22.19 2.27 -5.47
N ASP A 75 -22.13 3.26 -4.58
CA ASP A 75 -22.05 4.67 -4.96
C ASP A 75 -20.63 5.04 -5.42
N PHE A 76 -19.64 4.32 -4.88
CA PHE A 76 -18.23 4.60 -5.11
C PHE A 76 -17.41 3.31 -5.18
N ILE A 77 -16.49 3.24 -6.15
CA ILE A 77 -15.46 2.19 -6.25
C ILE A 77 -14.09 2.80 -5.98
N LEU A 78 -13.34 2.23 -5.04
CA LEU A 78 -11.93 2.53 -4.86
C LEU A 78 -11.09 1.37 -5.40
N LEU A 79 -10.32 1.62 -6.44
CA LEU A 79 -9.33 0.68 -6.97
C LEU A 79 -7.99 0.92 -6.28
N GLY A 80 -7.48 -0.10 -5.57
CA GLY A 80 -6.11 -0.14 -5.08
C GLY A 80 -5.20 -0.91 -6.04
N HIS A 81 -4.53 -1.96 -5.55
CA HIS A 81 -3.81 -2.92 -6.39
C HIS A 81 -4.78 -3.85 -7.16
N ALA A 82 -5.52 -3.28 -8.09
CA ALA A 82 -6.54 -3.93 -8.90
C ALA A 82 -6.02 -4.22 -10.33
N ASP A 83 -4.84 -4.84 -10.43
CA ASP A 83 -4.10 -4.97 -11.69
C ASP A 83 -4.83 -5.84 -12.72
N LEU A 84 -5.61 -6.83 -12.26
CA LEU A 84 -6.34 -7.77 -13.11
C LEU A 84 -7.68 -7.22 -13.62
N ILE A 85 -8.14 -6.09 -13.10
CA ILE A 85 -9.36 -5.46 -13.56
C ILE A 85 -9.11 -4.65 -14.83
N SER A 86 -9.85 -4.93 -15.89
CA SER A 86 -9.71 -4.23 -17.16
C SER A 86 -10.47 -2.90 -17.18
N ASN A 87 -10.00 -1.93 -17.97
CA ASN A 87 -10.75 -0.70 -18.23
C ASN A 87 -12.12 -0.99 -18.88
N LYS A 88 -12.19 -2.01 -19.74
CA LYS A 88 -13.46 -2.45 -20.34
C LYS A 88 -14.50 -2.85 -19.29
N THR A 89 -14.07 -3.52 -18.24
CA THR A 89 -14.95 -3.88 -17.10
C THR A 89 -15.47 -2.65 -16.38
N LEU A 90 -14.61 -1.66 -16.12
CA LEU A 90 -15.01 -0.40 -15.47
C LEU A 90 -16.01 0.39 -16.34
N LEU A 91 -15.79 0.43 -17.64
CA LEU A 91 -16.73 1.06 -18.57
C LEU A 91 -18.09 0.32 -18.62
N GLN A 92 -18.08 -1.01 -18.56
CA GLN A 92 -19.30 -1.81 -18.46
C GLN A 92 -20.06 -1.52 -17.16
N ILE A 93 -19.34 -1.40 -16.04
CA ILE A 93 -19.95 -1.04 -14.75
C ILE A 93 -20.59 0.36 -14.85
N ARG A 94 -19.91 1.34 -15.41
CA ARG A 94 -20.48 2.69 -15.63
C ARG A 94 -21.71 2.69 -16.51
N LYS A 95 -21.75 1.83 -17.52
CA LYS A 95 -22.95 1.71 -18.37
C LYS A 95 -24.16 1.22 -17.57
N ASN A 96 -23.95 0.30 -16.64
CA ASN A 96 -25.02 -0.26 -15.80
C ASN A 96 -25.38 0.64 -14.60
N LEU A 97 -24.41 1.38 -14.08
CA LEU A 97 -24.52 2.29 -12.92
C LEU A 97 -24.00 3.67 -13.31
N PRO A 98 -24.79 4.49 -14.03
CA PRO A 98 -24.30 5.74 -14.64
C PRO A 98 -23.78 6.78 -13.64
N ASN A 99 -24.28 6.76 -12.41
CA ASN A 99 -23.91 7.73 -11.36
C ASN A 99 -22.70 7.30 -10.52
N ILE A 100 -22.15 6.09 -10.79
CA ILE A 100 -21.05 5.57 -9.99
C ILE A 100 -19.78 6.42 -10.12
N LYS A 101 -19.12 6.69 -9.01
CA LYS A 101 -17.80 7.30 -8.99
C LYS A 101 -16.73 6.25 -8.82
N ILE A 102 -15.64 6.37 -9.57
CA ILE A 102 -14.53 5.43 -9.55
C ILE A 102 -13.24 6.20 -9.30
N ALA A 103 -12.49 5.83 -8.25
CA ALA A 103 -11.16 6.35 -8.02
C ALA A 103 -10.11 5.25 -8.06
N TYR A 104 -8.90 5.64 -8.41
CA TYR A 104 -7.72 4.78 -8.40
C TYR A 104 -6.68 5.31 -7.41
N ARG A 105 -6.19 4.45 -6.55
CA ARG A 105 -5.12 4.74 -5.60
C ARG A 105 -3.83 4.03 -6.02
N ASN A 106 -2.76 4.80 -6.17
CA ASN A 106 -1.42 4.28 -6.44
C ASN A 106 -0.49 4.52 -5.25
N VAL A 107 0.17 3.46 -4.79
CA VAL A 107 1.18 3.50 -3.71
C VAL A 107 2.58 3.20 -4.21
N ASP A 108 2.74 2.83 -5.47
CA ASP A 108 4.03 2.57 -6.08
C ASP A 108 4.70 3.87 -6.52
N ALA A 109 6.03 3.87 -6.44
CA ALA A 109 6.84 5.04 -6.77
C ALA A 109 6.78 5.40 -8.26
N LEU A 110 6.76 6.71 -8.56
CA LEU A 110 6.66 7.25 -9.92
C LEU A 110 7.94 7.09 -10.76
N PHE A 111 9.07 6.70 -10.18
CA PHE A 111 10.26 6.36 -10.94
C PHE A 111 10.18 5.00 -11.68
N LYS A 112 9.15 4.21 -11.43
CA LYS A 112 8.93 2.96 -12.14
C LYS A 112 8.05 3.19 -13.36
N GLU A 113 8.54 2.93 -14.57
CA GLU A 113 7.76 3.08 -15.81
C GLU A 113 6.41 2.34 -15.78
N ASN A 114 6.39 1.12 -15.23
CA ASN A 114 5.16 0.36 -15.14
C ASN A 114 4.11 1.03 -14.25
N THR A 115 4.54 1.76 -13.21
CA THR A 115 3.64 2.56 -12.38
C THR A 115 3.00 3.67 -13.21
N ILE A 116 3.80 4.42 -13.95
CA ILE A 116 3.32 5.50 -14.83
C ILE A 116 2.34 4.94 -15.88
N LYS A 117 2.70 3.83 -16.54
CA LYS A 117 1.82 3.17 -17.53
C LYS A 117 0.49 2.76 -16.91
N ASN A 118 0.49 2.22 -15.70
CA ASN A 118 -0.74 1.83 -15.00
C ASN A 118 -1.60 3.03 -14.62
N ILE A 119 -1.00 4.12 -14.13
CA ILE A 119 -1.73 5.34 -13.81
C ILE A 119 -2.37 5.91 -15.07
N ASN A 120 -1.61 6.06 -16.17
CA ASN A 120 -2.13 6.60 -17.44
C ASN A 120 -3.28 5.74 -17.97
N ARG A 121 -3.14 4.41 -17.93
CA ARG A 121 -4.23 3.50 -18.32
C ARG A 121 -5.50 3.76 -17.50
N ARG A 122 -5.38 3.95 -16.17
CA ARG A 122 -6.53 4.21 -15.31
C ARG A 122 -7.12 5.60 -15.50
N ALA A 123 -6.30 6.60 -15.78
CA ALA A 123 -6.71 7.97 -15.98
C ALA A 123 -7.80 8.13 -17.06
N GLU A 124 -7.84 7.22 -18.03
CA GLU A 124 -8.84 7.21 -19.11
C GLU A 124 -10.28 6.90 -18.63
N VAL A 125 -10.43 6.22 -17.47
CA VAL A 125 -11.73 5.64 -17.07
C VAL A 125 -12.13 5.92 -15.63
N VAL A 126 -11.32 6.65 -14.85
CA VAL A 126 -11.63 6.96 -13.45
C VAL A 126 -11.90 8.45 -13.26
N ASP A 127 -12.68 8.79 -12.23
CA ASP A 127 -12.99 10.19 -11.86
C ASP A 127 -11.89 10.81 -10.98
N GLY A 128 -11.13 9.98 -10.25
CA GLY A 128 -10.09 10.46 -9.35
C GLY A 128 -8.89 9.53 -9.28
N ILE A 129 -7.70 10.12 -9.13
CA ILE A 129 -6.45 9.41 -8.96
C ILE A 129 -5.75 9.95 -7.72
N PHE A 130 -5.42 9.05 -6.80
CA PHE A 130 -4.73 9.36 -5.55
C PHE A 130 -3.36 8.69 -5.55
N ILE A 131 -2.30 9.47 -5.33
CA ILE A 131 -0.91 9.00 -5.46
C ILE A 131 -0.14 9.36 -4.19
N THR A 132 0.69 8.44 -3.70
CA THR A 132 1.55 8.65 -2.52
C THR A 132 2.84 9.40 -2.81
N SER A 133 3.05 9.87 -4.03
CA SER A 133 4.06 10.85 -4.42
C SER A 133 3.36 12.17 -4.74
N GLY A 134 3.96 13.29 -4.36
CA GLY A 134 3.38 14.62 -4.56
C GLY A 134 4.16 15.47 -5.55
N GLY A 135 3.83 16.78 -5.58
CA GLY A 135 4.52 17.79 -6.35
C GLY A 135 4.06 17.94 -7.80
N ALA A 136 4.87 18.62 -8.59
CA ALA A 136 4.54 19.00 -9.98
C ALA A 136 4.33 17.79 -10.90
N GLU A 137 4.93 16.64 -10.56
CA GLU A 137 4.78 15.42 -11.34
C GLU A 137 3.34 14.92 -11.46
N LEU A 138 2.47 15.26 -10.52
CA LEU A 138 1.06 14.87 -10.57
C LEU A 138 0.31 15.50 -11.75
N LYS A 139 0.74 16.67 -12.21
CA LYS A 139 0.11 17.40 -13.33
C LYS A 139 0.05 16.59 -14.63
N LYS A 140 1.00 15.68 -14.84
CA LYS A 140 1.07 14.84 -16.05
C LYS A 140 -0.06 13.79 -16.15
N PHE A 141 -0.78 13.53 -15.06
CA PHE A 141 -1.89 12.59 -15.02
C PHE A 141 -3.28 13.28 -15.05
N LEU A 142 -3.30 14.61 -14.99
CA LEU A 142 -4.54 15.38 -15.07
C LEU A 142 -5.13 15.31 -16.47
N SER A 143 -6.45 15.17 -16.52
CA SER A 143 -7.26 15.34 -17.74
C SER A 143 -8.49 16.20 -17.43
N SER A 144 -9.28 16.50 -18.43
CA SER A 144 -10.55 17.23 -18.25
C SER A 144 -11.61 16.40 -17.51
N SER A 145 -11.42 15.10 -17.43
CA SER A 145 -12.40 14.15 -16.87
C SER A 145 -12.04 13.58 -15.49
N ASN A 146 -10.84 13.85 -14.98
CA ASN A 146 -10.40 13.31 -13.69
C ASN A 146 -9.79 14.37 -12.77
N THR A 147 -9.76 14.06 -11.49
CA THR A 147 -9.00 14.81 -10.47
C THR A 147 -7.79 13.99 -10.05
N VAL A 148 -6.63 14.62 -9.90
CA VAL A 148 -5.42 13.98 -9.39
C VAL A 148 -4.96 14.68 -8.12
N SER A 149 -4.70 13.90 -7.05
CA SER A 149 -4.28 14.45 -5.78
C SER A 149 -3.22 13.59 -5.09
N PHE A 150 -2.39 14.24 -4.30
CA PHE A 150 -1.53 13.57 -3.35
C PHE A 150 -2.38 12.98 -2.23
N MET A 151 -2.09 11.73 -1.85
CA MET A 151 -2.68 11.07 -0.70
C MET A 151 -1.59 10.30 0.04
N PRO A 152 -1.24 10.68 1.27
CA PRO A 152 -0.25 9.96 2.06
C PRO A 152 -0.71 8.52 2.35
N ASN A 153 0.23 7.66 2.70
CA ASN A 153 -0.12 6.33 3.16
C ASN A 153 -0.91 6.43 4.48
N PRO A 154 -2.02 5.68 4.60
CA PRO A 154 -2.84 5.72 5.80
C PRO A 154 -2.19 4.98 6.96
N CYS A 155 -2.50 5.41 8.17
CA CYS A 155 -2.38 4.63 9.40
C CYS A 155 -3.77 4.29 9.95
N ASP A 156 -3.82 3.34 10.87
CA ASP A 156 -5.07 2.87 11.46
C ASP A 156 -4.83 2.46 12.92
N PRO A 157 -5.54 3.06 13.89
CA PRO A 157 -5.31 2.82 15.31
C PRO A 157 -5.62 1.40 15.78
N SER A 158 -6.20 0.54 14.93
CA SER A 158 -6.33 -0.88 15.25
C SER A 158 -5.10 -1.71 14.86
N PHE A 159 -4.07 -1.09 14.28
CA PHE A 159 -2.84 -1.71 13.82
C PHE A 159 -1.59 -0.99 14.29
N GLU A 160 -1.65 0.32 14.36
CA GLU A 160 -0.61 1.18 14.88
C GLU A 160 -1.06 1.67 16.27
N ASP A 161 -0.79 0.87 17.30
CA ASP A 161 -1.28 1.07 18.67
C ASP A 161 -0.18 0.95 19.75
N LEU A 162 1.10 0.90 19.34
CA LEU A 162 2.19 0.58 20.26
C LEU A 162 2.55 1.70 21.23
N GLN A 163 2.25 2.97 20.91
CA GLN A 163 2.52 4.14 21.76
C GLN A 163 3.97 4.21 22.30
N ASN A 164 4.94 3.92 21.42
CA ASN A 164 6.35 3.82 21.81
C ASN A 164 6.94 5.13 22.35
N ASP A 165 6.34 6.26 22.00
CA ASP A 165 6.67 7.60 22.55
C ASP A 165 6.42 7.70 24.06
N GLN A 166 5.58 6.84 24.63
CA GLN A 166 5.24 6.80 26.06
C GLN A 166 6.09 5.78 26.85
N ARG A 167 7.02 5.09 26.19
CA ARG A 167 7.80 3.99 26.75
C ARG A 167 9.28 4.32 26.82
N THR A 168 10.00 3.68 27.74
CA THR A 168 11.45 3.87 27.95
C THR A 168 12.23 2.56 28.03
N ASP A 169 11.55 1.43 27.88
CA ASP A 169 12.09 0.07 28.08
C ASP A 169 12.43 -0.64 26.76
N GLN A 170 12.50 0.11 25.66
CA GLN A 170 12.81 -0.46 24.35
C GLN A 170 14.25 -0.98 24.29
N LYS A 171 14.40 -2.15 23.67
CA LYS A 171 15.69 -2.83 23.52
C LYS A 171 16.64 -2.12 22.55
N TYR A 172 16.11 -1.59 21.46
CA TYR A 172 16.90 -0.94 20.41
C TYR A 172 16.74 0.58 20.47
N GLU A 173 17.86 1.32 20.53
CA GLU A 173 17.86 2.76 20.33
C GLU A 173 17.54 3.13 18.89
N LEU A 174 18.06 2.35 17.94
CA LEU A 174 17.84 2.54 16.51
C LEU A 174 17.58 1.20 15.84
N THR A 175 16.68 1.19 14.86
CA THR A 175 16.45 0.01 14.03
C THR A 175 16.43 0.36 12.54
N PHE A 176 16.81 -0.60 11.72
CA PHE A 176 16.54 -0.60 10.29
C PHE A 176 15.94 -1.96 9.91
N CYS A 177 14.80 -1.94 9.22
CA CYS A 177 14.22 -3.14 8.62
C CYS A 177 13.96 -2.90 7.14
N GLY A 178 14.59 -3.69 6.29
CA GLY A 178 14.46 -3.61 4.83
C GLY A 178 14.50 -4.99 4.20
N ALA A 179 14.42 -5.05 2.87
CA ALA A 179 14.61 -6.29 2.13
C ALA A 179 15.36 -5.95 0.84
N GLU A 180 16.66 -6.19 0.82
CA GLU A 180 17.51 -6.08 -0.35
C GLU A 180 18.46 -7.26 -0.43
N LYS A 181 18.52 -7.84 -1.62
CA LYS A 181 19.35 -9.03 -1.87
C LYS A 181 20.74 -8.70 -2.45
N ILE A 182 20.92 -7.47 -2.89
CA ILE A 182 22.15 -6.99 -3.53
C ILE A 182 22.71 -5.78 -2.78
N ARG A 183 23.99 -5.56 -2.95
CA ARG A 183 24.66 -4.38 -2.40
C ARG A 183 24.18 -3.12 -3.13
N THR A 184 23.65 -2.17 -2.40
CA THR A 184 23.14 -0.90 -2.88
C THR A 184 23.70 0.23 -2.02
N PRO A 185 23.69 1.50 -2.47
CA PRO A 185 24.13 2.63 -1.63
C PRO A 185 23.41 2.65 -0.27
N ARG A 186 22.15 2.26 -0.23
CA ARG A 186 21.37 2.14 1.00
C ARG A 186 21.93 1.07 1.96
N VAL A 187 22.33 -0.08 1.45
CA VAL A 187 22.96 -1.15 2.24
C VAL A 187 24.32 -0.70 2.76
N GLU A 188 25.12 -0.01 1.93
CA GLU A 188 26.42 0.55 2.32
C GLU A 188 26.28 1.59 3.43
N LEU A 189 25.30 2.50 3.32
CA LEU A 189 25.02 3.48 4.35
C LEU A 189 24.67 2.81 5.68
N VAL A 190 23.78 1.82 5.68
CA VAL A 190 23.40 1.10 6.91
C VAL A 190 24.59 0.36 7.50
N GLN A 191 25.45 -0.26 6.67
CA GLN A 191 26.67 -0.91 7.13
C GLN A 191 27.63 0.08 7.80
N ASN A 192 27.84 1.24 7.17
CA ASN A 192 28.72 2.29 7.70
C ASN A 192 28.18 2.83 9.04
N LEU A 193 26.88 3.08 9.12
CA LEU A 193 26.22 3.50 10.38
C LEU A 193 26.38 2.44 11.45
N LYS A 194 26.17 1.16 11.12
CA LYS A 194 26.32 0.06 12.11
C LYS A 194 27.75 -0.04 12.65
N ASN A 195 28.74 0.20 11.81
CA ASN A 195 30.16 0.18 12.21
C ASN A 195 30.54 1.39 13.07
N SER A 196 29.89 2.55 12.83
CA SER A 196 30.22 3.81 13.52
C SER A 196 29.44 4.01 14.83
N LEU A 197 28.23 3.45 14.91
CA LEU A 197 27.35 3.59 16.08
C LEU A 197 27.58 2.43 17.05
N THR A 198 28.73 2.46 17.74
CA THR A 198 29.12 1.39 18.69
C THR A 198 28.49 1.52 20.05
N ASP A 199 28.07 2.74 20.42
CA ASP A 199 27.59 3.09 21.77
C ASP A 199 26.06 2.92 21.92
N ILE A 200 25.37 2.53 20.85
CA ILE A 200 23.93 2.30 20.87
C ILE A 200 23.59 0.91 20.32
N ASN A 201 22.48 0.35 20.78
CA ASN A 201 21.98 -0.91 20.26
C ASN A 201 21.24 -0.68 18.94
N PHE A 202 21.98 -0.78 17.81
CA PHE A 202 21.44 -0.64 16.48
C PHE A 202 21.07 -2.00 15.87
N GLY A 203 19.78 -2.30 15.81
CA GLY A 203 19.21 -3.49 15.18
C GLY A 203 19.03 -3.33 13.67
N VAL A 204 19.60 -4.27 12.88
CA VAL A 204 19.49 -4.26 11.41
C VAL A 204 18.90 -5.58 10.93
N PHE A 205 17.83 -5.53 10.13
CA PHE A 205 17.06 -6.69 9.67
C PHE A 205 16.77 -6.62 8.17
N GLY A 206 16.85 -7.78 7.49
CA GLY A 206 16.55 -7.95 6.07
C GLY A 206 17.66 -7.54 5.12
N ILE A 207 18.83 -7.17 5.66
CA ILE A 207 20.08 -6.89 4.94
C ILE A 207 21.27 -7.34 5.81
N LEU A 208 22.48 -7.29 5.30
CA LEU A 208 23.70 -7.64 6.02
C LEU A 208 23.68 -9.06 6.62
N GLY A 209 23.10 -10.02 5.89
CA GLY A 209 23.02 -11.41 6.32
C GLY A 209 21.90 -11.75 7.31
N THR A 210 21.04 -10.80 7.62
CA THR A 210 19.86 -11.02 8.46
C THR A 210 18.59 -11.20 7.62
N ASP A 211 17.64 -11.98 8.15
CA ASP A 211 16.35 -12.18 7.48
C ASP A 211 15.42 -10.96 7.62
N PRO A 212 14.59 -10.69 6.59
CA PRO A 212 13.55 -9.68 6.69
C PRO A 212 12.43 -10.15 7.64
N LEU A 213 11.94 -9.24 8.47
CA LEU A 213 10.84 -9.50 9.40
C LEU A 213 9.48 -9.13 8.79
N TRP A 214 8.48 -9.96 9.05
CA TRP A 214 7.12 -9.79 8.54
C TRP A 214 6.06 -10.08 9.61
N GLY A 215 4.90 -9.44 9.46
CA GLY A 215 3.76 -9.68 10.36
C GLY A 215 4.14 -9.47 11.83
N PRO A 216 3.77 -10.41 12.73
CA PRO A 216 4.03 -10.28 14.17
C PRO A 216 5.50 -10.08 14.54
N GLN A 217 6.44 -10.63 13.77
CA GLN A 217 7.87 -10.43 14.01
C GLN A 217 8.28 -8.97 13.77
N TYR A 218 7.72 -8.33 12.74
CA TYR A 218 7.96 -6.93 12.48
C TYR A 218 7.29 -6.04 13.52
N ASP A 219 6.09 -6.37 13.98
CA ASP A 219 5.41 -5.63 15.04
C ASP A 219 6.20 -5.70 16.36
N ASN A 220 6.74 -6.88 16.70
CA ASN A 220 7.60 -7.04 17.88
C ASN A 220 8.89 -6.20 17.75
N LEU A 221 9.48 -6.14 16.55
CA LEU A 221 10.63 -5.25 16.33
C LEU A 221 10.25 -3.78 16.58
N LEU A 222 9.11 -3.33 16.07
CA LEU A 222 8.65 -1.96 16.30
C LEU A 222 8.43 -1.70 17.79
N PHE A 223 7.79 -2.64 18.50
CA PHE A 223 7.56 -2.54 19.94
C PHE A 223 8.86 -2.40 20.75
N GLU A 224 9.93 -3.07 20.31
CA GLU A 224 11.24 -3.04 20.96
C GLU A 224 12.13 -1.86 20.50
N SER A 225 11.63 -0.93 19.67
CA SER A 225 12.44 0.13 19.05
C SER A 225 12.06 1.53 19.53
N LYS A 226 13.04 2.37 19.85
CA LYS A 226 12.84 3.82 20.12
C LYS A 226 12.75 4.62 18.82
N ALA A 227 13.68 4.36 17.92
CA ALA A 227 13.77 5.05 16.64
C ALA A 227 13.95 4.06 15.49
N SER A 228 13.54 4.46 14.31
CA SER A 228 13.78 3.67 13.10
C SER A 228 14.29 4.52 11.95
N LEU A 229 15.29 3.98 11.25
CA LEU A 229 15.87 4.58 10.05
C LEU A 229 15.02 4.23 8.84
N ASN A 230 14.50 5.24 8.15
CA ASN A 230 13.79 5.08 6.89
C ASN A 230 14.59 5.68 5.74
N LEU A 231 15.06 4.83 4.85
CA LEU A 231 15.82 5.22 3.68
C LEU A 231 15.01 4.97 2.42
N ASN A 232 14.93 5.96 1.55
CA ASN A 232 14.34 5.79 0.23
C ASN A 232 15.23 4.89 -0.65
N ARG A 233 14.61 4.19 -1.61
CA ARG A 233 15.35 3.37 -2.58
C ARG A 233 16.00 4.19 -3.67
N VAL A 234 15.39 5.31 -4.00
CA VAL A 234 15.84 6.24 -5.04
C VAL A 234 15.65 7.64 -4.49
N GLU A 235 16.70 8.45 -4.62
CA GLU A 235 16.70 9.86 -4.21
C GLU A 235 16.03 10.76 -5.25
N GLY A 236 15.70 12.00 -4.86
CA GLY A 236 15.22 13.05 -5.76
C GLY A 236 13.73 13.00 -6.12
N HIS A 237 12.97 12.07 -5.57
CA HIS A 237 11.51 12.05 -5.79
C HIS A 237 10.77 12.82 -4.71
N HIS A 238 10.32 14.01 -5.05
CA HIS A 238 9.62 14.92 -4.15
C HIS A 238 8.36 14.28 -3.57
N LEU A 239 8.19 14.40 -2.26
CA LEU A 239 7.05 13.89 -1.48
C LEU A 239 6.73 12.40 -1.72
N TYR A 240 7.70 11.60 -2.15
CA TYR A 240 7.49 10.15 -2.14
C TYR A 240 7.47 9.66 -0.68
N SER A 241 6.34 9.10 -0.28
CA SER A 241 6.13 8.56 1.07
C SER A 241 5.95 7.05 1.01
N SER A 242 6.84 6.31 1.65
CA SER A 242 6.64 4.87 1.84
C SER A 242 5.60 4.60 2.94
N ALA A 243 4.88 3.47 2.84
CA ALA A 243 3.95 3.05 3.89
C ALA A 243 4.63 2.86 5.26
N ARG A 244 5.95 2.64 5.27
CA ARG A 244 6.74 2.52 6.49
C ARG A 244 6.76 3.82 7.30
N ILE A 245 6.83 4.99 6.66
CA ILE A 245 6.83 6.29 7.35
C ILE A 245 5.59 6.43 8.22
N SER A 246 4.40 6.24 7.64
CA SER A 246 3.15 6.33 8.39
C SER A 246 3.06 5.29 9.50
N GLN A 247 3.53 4.06 9.25
CA GLN A 247 3.51 2.99 10.22
C GLN A 247 4.44 3.25 11.42
N LEU A 248 5.65 3.75 11.19
CA LEU A 248 6.60 4.08 12.26
C LEU A 248 6.07 5.23 13.12
N MET A 249 5.67 6.33 12.49
CA MET A 249 5.18 7.52 13.20
C MET A 249 3.89 7.22 13.98
N ALA A 250 2.96 6.46 13.40
CA ALA A 250 1.70 6.14 14.05
C ALA A 250 1.85 5.17 15.25
N ASN A 251 2.94 4.41 15.31
CA ASN A 251 3.31 3.60 16.48
C ASN A 251 4.14 4.36 17.52
N GLY A 252 4.35 5.66 17.34
CA GLY A 252 5.10 6.49 18.29
C GLY A 252 6.62 6.32 18.23
N LEU A 253 7.18 5.79 17.12
CA LEU A 253 8.63 5.71 16.95
C LEU A 253 9.19 7.04 16.44
N SER A 254 10.35 7.42 16.93
CA SER A 254 11.14 8.47 16.30
C SER A 254 11.60 8.01 14.91
N LEU A 255 11.40 8.88 13.92
CA LEU A 255 11.74 8.59 12.54
C LEU A 255 12.98 9.37 12.11
N ILE A 256 14.01 8.65 11.67
CA ILE A 256 15.17 9.23 10.99
C ILE A 256 14.99 8.94 9.49
N HIS A 257 14.72 10.00 8.72
CA HIS A 257 14.52 9.91 7.29
C HIS A 257 15.62 10.63 6.52
N ILE A 258 16.30 9.91 5.63
CA ILE A 258 17.40 10.41 4.80
C ILE A 258 17.10 10.07 3.33
#